data_b0a980054780d25a940fa318189c40b2
#
_entry.id   b0a980054780d25a940fa318189c40b2
#
_cell.length_a   1.000
_cell.length_b   1.000
_cell.length_c   1.000
_cell.angle_alpha   90.00
_cell.angle_beta   90.00
_cell.angle_gamma   90.00
#
_symmetry.space_group_name_H-M   'P 1'
#
loop_
_entity.id
_entity.type
_entity.pdbx_description
1 polymer ?
#
loop_
_entity_poly.entity_id
_entity_poly.type
_entity_poly.pdbx_seq_one_letter_code
_entity_poly.pdbx_strand_id
1 'polypeptide(L)'
;LFIPVVTDPKKAAGALNWAVTEMMNRYNTFAEYSVRNLQEYNRKVEGMRIPEGEERPEKMPQIVIIVDELADLMMVAPGEVEDSICRLAQLARAAGIHLIIATQRPSVNVITGLIKANVPSRISLKVSSNTDSRTILDTGGGEKLIGRGDMLFSPYGIPKPLRVQGAFVSDLSLIHISEPT
;
A
#
# COMPACT_ATOMS: atom_id res chain seq x y z
N LEU A 1 -15.14 -1.53 -5.02
CA LEU A 1 -13.80 -1.37 -5.59
C LEU A 1 -13.82 -0.26 -6.64
N PHE A 2 -12.86 0.66 -6.58
CA PHE A 2 -12.72 1.74 -7.58
C PHE A 2 -12.25 1.19 -8.94
N ILE A 3 -11.33 0.22 -8.88
CA ILE A 3 -10.87 -0.55 -10.04
C ILE A 3 -11.15 -2.03 -9.73
N PRO A 4 -11.69 -2.81 -10.68
CA PRO A 4 -11.83 -4.26 -10.51
C PRO A 4 -10.47 -4.92 -10.20
N VAL A 5 -10.49 -6.11 -9.61
CA VAL A 5 -9.27 -6.86 -9.34
C VAL A 5 -8.50 -7.07 -10.64
N VAL A 6 -7.25 -6.60 -10.67
CA VAL A 6 -6.37 -6.72 -11.85
C VAL A 6 -5.56 -8.00 -11.72
N THR A 7 -5.84 -8.96 -12.59
CA THR A 7 -5.18 -10.29 -12.58
C THR A 7 -4.00 -10.38 -13.56
N ASP A 8 -3.89 -9.46 -14.50
CA ASP A 8 -2.79 -9.40 -15.47
C ASP A 8 -1.64 -8.54 -14.90
N PRO A 9 -0.41 -9.09 -14.73
CA PRO A 9 0.72 -8.35 -14.16
C PRO A 9 1.12 -7.09 -14.93
N LYS A 10 0.98 -7.08 -16.27
CA LYS A 10 1.27 -5.89 -17.08
C LYS A 10 0.26 -4.78 -16.82
N LYS A 11 -1.01 -5.14 -16.73
CA LYS A 11 -2.07 -4.20 -16.36
C LYS A 11 -1.90 -3.70 -14.94
N ALA A 12 -1.43 -4.55 -14.02
CA ALA A 12 -1.17 -4.16 -12.64
C ALA A 12 0.00 -3.16 -12.53
N ALA A 13 1.08 -3.33 -13.31
CA ALA A 13 2.15 -2.33 -13.43
C ALA A 13 1.60 -1.00 -13.97
N GLY A 14 0.73 -1.05 -14.97
CA GLY A 14 0.03 0.13 -15.49
C GLY A 14 -0.86 0.81 -14.44
N ALA A 15 -1.52 0.04 -13.57
CA ALA A 15 -2.33 0.59 -12.47
C ALA A 15 -1.47 1.32 -11.41
N LEU A 16 -0.27 0.82 -11.10
CA LEU A 16 0.68 1.54 -10.24
C LEU A 16 1.14 2.85 -10.88
N ASN A 17 1.42 2.84 -12.18
CA ASN A 17 1.81 4.05 -12.90
C ASN A 17 0.66 5.08 -12.98
N TRP A 18 -0.58 4.60 -13.15
CA TRP A 18 -1.77 5.44 -13.03
C TRP A 18 -1.85 6.11 -11.65
N ALA A 19 -1.57 5.36 -10.57
CA ALA A 19 -1.60 5.91 -9.22
C ALA A 19 -0.54 7.00 -9.00
N VAL A 20 0.63 6.88 -9.63
CA VAL A 20 1.66 7.94 -9.65
C VAL A 20 1.12 9.18 -10.37
N THR A 21 0.45 9.01 -11.51
CA THR A 21 -0.17 10.11 -12.26
C THR A 21 -1.27 10.79 -11.44
N GLU A 22 -2.14 10.01 -10.82
CA GLU A 22 -3.20 10.52 -9.93
C GLU A 22 -2.62 11.30 -8.75
N MET A 23 -1.55 10.80 -8.13
CA MET A 23 -0.83 11.52 -7.09
C MET A 23 -0.37 12.90 -7.57
N MET A 24 0.23 12.98 -8.76
CA MET A 24 0.69 14.25 -9.34
C MET A 24 -0.47 15.19 -9.66
N ASN A 25 -1.58 14.68 -10.18
CA ASN A 25 -2.79 15.46 -10.43
C ASN A 25 -3.33 16.08 -9.13
N ARG A 26 -3.35 15.29 -8.04
CA ARG A 26 -3.76 15.78 -6.72
C ARG A 26 -2.84 16.90 -6.23
N TYR A 27 -1.53 16.78 -6.40
CA TYR A 27 -0.58 17.84 -6.04
C TYR A 27 -0.80 19.12 -6.84
N ASN A 28 -1.09 19.03 -8.14
CA ASN A 28 -1.43 20.18 -8.96
C ASN A 28 -2.70 20.88 -8.44
N THR A 29 -3.73 20.10 -8.15
CA THR A 29 -4.96 20.63 -7.53
C THR A 29 -4.68 21.26 -6.16
N PHE A 30 -3.84 20.65 -5.32
CA PHE A 30 -3.49 21.25 -4.02
C PHE A 30 -2.78 22.58 -4.18
N ALA A 31 -1.93 22.73 -5.20
CA ALA A 31 -1.28 24.00 -5.50
C ALA A 31 -2.28 25.08 -5.94
N GLU A 32 -3.23 24.74 -6.83
CA GLU A 32 -4.31 25.64 -7.28
C GLU A 32 -5.16 26.11 -6.09
N TYR A 33 -5.46 25.21 -5.17
CA TYR A 33 -6.26 25.53 -3.97
C TYR A 33 -5.39 26.07 -2.81
N SER A 34 -4.08 26.25 -2.98
CA SER A 34 -3.15 26.72 -1.93
C SER A 34 -3.27 25.89 -0.64
N VAL A 35 -3.32 24.57 -0.75
CA VAL A 35 -3.36 23.61 0.36
C VAL A 35 -2.20 22.61 0.22
N ARG A 36 -1.88 21.88 1.30
CA ARG A 36 -0.69 21.01 1.35
C ARG A 36 -1.01 19.52 1.30
N ASN A 37 -2.25 19.13 1.55
CA ASN A 37 -2.64 17.73 1.65
C ASN A 37 -4.13 17.55 1.42
N LEU A 38 -4.53 16.26 1.25
CA LEU A 38 -5.92 15.86 1.00
C LEU A 38 -6.90 16.36 2.07
N GLN A 39 -6.50 16.35 3.33
CA GLN A 39 -7.41 16.75 4.42
C GLN A 39 -7.70 18.25 4.37
N GLU A 40 -6.67 19.06 4.12
CA GLU A 40 -6.83 20.50 3.95
C GLU A 40 -7.68 20.84 2.72
N TYR A 41 -7.44 20.13 1.59
CA TYR A 41 -8.25 20.28 0.38
C TYR A 41 -9.73 19.99 0.66
N ASN A 42 -10.03 18.82 1.21
CA ASN A 42 -11.41 18.42 1.50
C ASN A 42 -12.12 19.38 2.47
N ARG A 43 -11.40 19.85 3.50
CA ARG A 43 -11.94 20.85 4.44
C ARG A 43 -12.21 22.19 3.74
N LYS A 44 -11.30 22.63 2.86
CA LYS A 44 -11.46 23.87 2.10
C LYS A 44 -12.67 23.80 1.18
N VAL A 45 -12.79 22.73 0.40
CA VAL A 45 -13.94 22.50 -0.49
C VAL A 45 -15.26 22.49 0.27
N GLU A 46 -15.29 21.83 1.45
CA GLU A 46 -16.49 21.78 2.29
C GLU A 46 -16.94 23.14 2.80
N GLY A 47 -15.98 24.00 3.15
CA GLY A 47 -16.25 25.35 3.67
C GLY A 47 -16.39 26.44 2.60
N MET A 48 -16.23 26.12 1.31
CA MET A 48 -16.32 27.11 0.23
C MET A 48 -17.74 27.64 0.08
N ARG A 49 -17.85 28.96 -0.06
CA ARG A 49 -19.07 29.61 -0.57
C ARG A 49 -19.03 29.50 -2.11
N ILE A 50 -20.03 28.86 -2.66
CA ILE A 50 -20.17 28.66 -4.10
C ILE A 50 -21.10 29.75 -4.66
N PRO A 51 -20.69 30.49 -5.70
CA PRO A 51 -21.57 31.43 -6.40
C PRO A 51 -22.78 30.73 -6.99
N GLU A 52 -23.87 31.46 -7.14
CA GLU A 52 -25.09 30.91 -7.73
C GLU A 52 -24.85 30.50 -9.17
N GLY A 53 -25.10 29.23 -9.51
CA GLY A 53 -24.87 28.65 -10.83
C GLY A 53 -23.52 27.92 -11.02
N GLU A 54 -22.65 27.92 -10.03
CA GLU A 54 -21.42 27.15 -10.07
C GLU A 54 -21.54 25.84 -9.26
N GLU A 55 -20.89 24.77 -9.73
CA GLU A 55 -20.82 23.49 -9.01
C GLU A 55 -19.70 23.50 -7.97
N ARG A 56 -19.99 22.90 -6.81
CA ARG A 56 -18.96 22.71 -5.77
C ARG A 56 -17.94 21.69 -6.24
N PRO A 57 -16.63 21.96 -6.12
CA PRO A 57 -15.62 20.95 -6.36
C PRO A 57 -15.85 19.73 -5.48
N GLU A 58 -15.64 18.56 -6.05
CA GLU A 58 -15.81 17.30 -5.30
C GLU A 58 -14.69 17.07 -4.29
N LYS A 59 -15.05 16.48 -3.14
CA LYS A 59 -14.07 15.98 -2.19
C LYS A 59 -13.32 14.79 -2.79
N MET A 60 -12.02 14.75 -2.59
CA MET A 60 -11.21 13.61 -3.01
C MET A 60 -11.23 12.51 -1.95
N PRO A 61 -11.47 11.25 -2.31
CA PRO A 61 -11.35 10.12 -1.40
C PRO A 61 -9.89 9.76 -1.12
N GLN A 62 -9.63 9.06 -0.02
CA GLN A 62 -8.40 8.31 0.15
C GLN A 62 -8.41 7.11 -0.81
N ILE A 63 -7.24 6.76 -1.32
CA ILE A 63 -7.03 5.59 -2.18
C ILE A 63 -6.14 4.61 -1.44
N VAL A 64 -6.57 3.36 -1.35
CA VAL A 64 -5.76 2.25 -0.85
C VAL A 64 -5.47 1.30 -2.01
N ILE A 65 -4.19 1.08 -2.27
CA ILE A 65 -3.71 0.18 -3.31
C ILE A 65 -3.18 -1.07 -2.62
N ILE A 66 -3.73 -2.22 -2.98
CA ILE A 66 -3.33 -3.51 -2.42
C ILE A 66 -2.68 -4.33 -3.53
N VAL A 67 -1.41 -4.70 -3.33
CA VAL A 67 -0.65 -5.63 -4.17
C VAL A 67 -0.60 -6.96 -3.42
N ASP A 68 -1.30 -7.96 -3.93
CA ASP A 68 -1.43 -9.28 -3.30
C ASP A 68 -0.15 -10.12 -3.43
N GLU A 69 0.46 -10.12 -4.63
CA GLU A 69 1.73 -10.82 -4.89
C GLU A 69 2.69 -9.92 -5.70
N LEU A 70 3.59 -9.28 -4.99
CA LEU A 70 4.59 -8.40 -5.61
C LEU A 70 5.53 -9.15 -6.56
N ALA A 71 5.86 -10.42 -6.25
CA ALA A 71 6.78 -11.19 -7.06
C ALA A 71 6.32 -11.33 -8.51
N ASP A 72 5.02 -11.46 -8.75
CA ASP A 72 4.48 -11.61 -10.12
C ASP A 72 4.65 -10.31 -10.93
N LEU A 73 4.54 -9.16 -10.30
CA LEU A 73 4.80 -7.87 -10.94
C LEU A 73 6.29 -7.68 -11.23
N MET A 74 7.15 -8.03 -10.26
CA MET A 74 8.60 -7.92 -10.39
C MET A 74 9.20 -8.87 -11.44
N MET A 75 8.53 -9.97 -11.76
CA MET A 75 8.93 -10.87 -12.84
C MET A 75 8.67 -10.28 -14.24
N VAL A 76 7.68 -9.38 -14.37
CA VAL A 76 7.23 -8.86 -15.67
C VAL A 76 7.83 -7.48 -15.97
N ALA A 77 7.83 -6.58 -15.00
CA ALA A 77 8.26 -5.20 -15.18
C ALA A 77 8.98 -4.66 -13.92
N PRO A 78 10.12 -5.26 -13.51
CA PRO A 78 10.76 -4.95 -12.22
C PRO A 78 11.10 -3.46 -12.06
N GLY A 79 11.68 -2.82 -13.06
CA GLY A 79 12.06 -1.40 -12.99
C GLY A 79 10.87 -0.47 -12.84
N GLU A 80 9.84 -0.62 -13.66
CA GLU A 80 8.64 0.22 -13.61
C GLU A 80 7.87 0.06 -12.30
N VAL A 81 7.76 -1.17 -11.79
CA VAL A 81 7.08 -1.49 -10.55
C VAL A 81 7.84 -0.92 -9.35
N GLU A 82 9.14 -1.13 -9.29
CA GLU A 82 9.99 -0.60 -8.23
C GLU A 82 9.95 0.93 -8.18
N ASP A 83 10.12 1.60 -9.33
CA ASP A 83 10.05 3.05 -9.44
C ASP A 83 8.70 3.60 -8.97
N SER A 84 7.60 2.99 -9.41
CA SER A 84 6.25 3.41 -9.04
C SER A 84 6.01 3.24 -7.54
N ILE A 85 6.39 2.11 -6.96
CA ILE A 85 6.28 1.84 -5.51
C ILE A 85 7.11 2.87 -4.73
N CYS A 86 8.36 3.12 -5.12
CA CYS A 86 9.22 4.07 -4.43
C CYS A 86 8.66 5.49 -4.48
N ARG A 87 8.18 5.95 -5.63
CA ARG A 87 7.55 7.28 -5.77
C ARG A 87 6.30 7.42 -4.90
N LEU A 88 5.42 6.42 -4.94
CA LEU A 88 4.22 6.41 -4.11
C LEU A 88 4.57 6.38 -2.62
N ALA A 89 5.50 5.52 -2.21
CA ALA A 89 5.91 5.41 -0.81
C ALA A 89 6.51 6.73 -0.26
N GLN A 90 7.25 7.47 -1.09
CA GLN A 90 7.87 8.73 -0.70
C GLN A 90 6.88 9.90 -0.64
N LEU A 91 5.95 9.97 -1.58
CA LEU A 91 5.18 11.19 -1.82
C LEU A 91 3.67 11.04 -1.62
N ALA A 92 3.10 9.84 -1.71
CA ALA A 92 1.65 9.68 -1.82
C ALA A 92 0.88 9.95 -0.52
N ARG A 93 1.54 9.99 0.63
CA ARG A 93 0.89 10.19 1.94
C ARG A 93 0.07 11.48 1.99
N ALA A 94 0.63 12.60 1.56
CA ALA A 94 -0.08 13.89 1.55
C ALA A 94 -1.21 13.91 0.53
N ALA A 95 -1.08 13.16 -0.57
CA ALA A 95 -2.12 12.97 -1.58
C ALA A 95 -3.24 12.00 -1.14
N GLY A 96 -3.11 11.36 0.03
CA GLY A 96 -4.09 10.42 0.56
C GLY A 96 -4.09 9.08 -0.18
N ILE A 97 -2.93 8.64 -0.68
CA ILE A 97 -2.77 7.35 -1.35
C ILE A 97 -1.88 6.46 -0.48
N HIS A 98 -2.33 5.25 -0.20
CA HIS A 98 -1.68 4.30 0.70
C HIS A 98 -1.42 2.98 -0.01
N LEU A 99 -0.28 2.35 0.29
CA LEU A 99 0.13 1.08 -0.27
C LEU A 99 0.11 -0.01 0.79
N ILE A 100 -0.46 -1.16 0.43
CA ILE A 100 -0.32 -2.43 1.14
C ILE A 100 0.28 -3.42 0.14
N ILE A 101 1.49 -3.88 0.41
CA ILE A 101 2.22 -4.75 -0.49
C ILE A 101 2.45 -6.08 0.20
N ALA A 102 2.00 -7.16 -0.43
CA ALA A 102 2.21 -8.51 0.05
C ALA A 102 3.00 -9.36 -0.97
N THR A 103 3.66 -10.38 -0.49
CA THR A 103 4.31 -11.40 -1.32
C THR A 103 4.47 -12.69 -0.52
N GLN A 104 4.30 -13.82 -1.20
CA GLN A 104 4.63 -15.14 -0.68
C GLN A 104 6.07 -15.56 -1.00
N ARG A 105 6.82 -14.74 -1.77
CA ARG A 105 8.20 -15.00 -2.20
C ARG A 105 9.16 -13.94 -1.66
N PRO A 106 9.55 -14.03 -0.37
CA PRO A 106 10.40 -13.03 0.27
C PRO A 106 11.87 -13.16 -0.16
N SER A 107 12.16 -12.93 -1.43
CA SER A 107 13.51 -12.90 -1.98
C SER A 107 14.04 -11.48 -2.12
N VAL A 108 15.36 -11.31 -2.17
CA VAL A 108 15.99 -9.99 -2.35
C VAL A 108 15.68 -9.34 -3.70
N ASN A 109 15.32 -10.14 -4.72
CA ASN A 109 14.92 -9.64 -6.03
C ASN A 109 13.46 -9.14 -6.04
N VAL A 110 12.65 -9.51 -5.07
CA VAL A 110 11.26 -9.08 -4.90
C VAL A 110 11.18 -7.94 -3.88
N ILE A 111 11.76 -8.16 -2.70
CA ILE A 111 11.84 -7.15 -1.64
C ILE A 111 13.22 -6.50 -1.72
N THR A 112 13.36 -5.61 -2.68
CA THR A 112 14.64 -4.95 -2.97
C THR A 112 15.05 -3.96 -1.88
N GLY A 113 16.32 -3.58 -1.87
CA GLY A 113 16.82 -2.56 -0.95
C GLY A 113 16.11 -1.21 -1.09
N LEU A 114 15.71 -0.84 -2.32
CA LEU A 114 14.99 0.40 -2.59
C LEU A 114 13.56 0.36 -2.02
N ILE A 115 12.84 -0.74 -2.25
CA ILE A 115 11.51 -0.95 -1.66
C ILE A 115 11.60 -0.92 -0.13
N LYS A 116 12.57 -1.62 0.47
CA LYS A 116 12.78 -1.65 1.92
C LYS A 116 13.09 -0.28 2.53
N ALA A 117 13.83 0.55 1.82
CA ALA A 117 14.17 1.90 2.26
C ALA A 117 12.95 2.85 2.27
N ASN A 118 12.01 2.63 1.35
CA ASN A 118 10.84 3.50 1.18
C ASN A 118 9.57 2.96 1.85
N VAL A 119 9.50 1.66 2.12
CA VAL A 119 8.40 1.00 2.84
C VAL A 119 8.92 0.47 4.18
N PRO A 120 9.05 1.32 5.20
CA PRO A 120 9.74 0.98 6.43
C PRO A 120 8.89 0.14 7.41
N SER A 121 7.55 0.23 7.34
CA SER A 121 6.67 -0.58 8.18
C SER A 121 6.43 -1.94 7.54
N ARG A 122 6.73 -3.03 8.28
CA ARG A 122 6.72 -4.38 7.73
C ARG A 122 6.06 -5.37 8.66
N ILE A 123 5.46 -6.39 8.08
CA ILE A 123 4.89 -7.53 8.79
C ILE A 123 5.48 -8.80 8.20
N SER A 124 5.99 -9.67 9.03
CA SER A 124 6.32 -11.04 8.65
C SER A 124 5.34 -12.00 9.33
N LEU A 125 4.61 -12.74 8.53
CA LEU A 125 3.96 -13.96 8.97
C LEU A 125 4.99 -15.08 9.05
N LYS A 126 4.58 -16.31 9.41
CA LYS A 126 5.49 -17.46 9.46
C LYS A 126 6.17 -17.66 8.10
N VAL A 127 7.48 -17.77 8.12
CA VAL A 127 8.32 -18.04 6.94
C VAL A 127 9.10 -19.35 7.13
N SER A 128 9.65 -19.86 6.02
CA SER A 128 10.33 -21.15 6.01
C SER A 128 11.75 -21.12 6.59
N SER A 129 12.42 -19.97 6.50
CA SER A 129 13.82 -19.84 6.87
C SER A 129 14.14 -18.54 7.60
N ASN A 130 15.27 -18.54 8.32
CA ASN A 130 15.84 -17.33 8.92
C ASN A 130 16.24 -16.31 7.84
N THR A 131 16.66 -16.78 6.67
CA THR A 131 16.99 -15.92 5.52
C THR A 131 15.76 -15.14 5.05
N ASP A 132 14.61 -15.79 4.93
CA ASP A 132 13.35 -15.12 4.55
C ASP A 132 12.95 -14.07 5.59
N SER A 133 13.07 -14.42 6.88
CA SER A 133 12.82 -13.45 7.95
C SER A 133 13.71 -12.22 7.84
N ARG A 134 15.02 -12.42 7.60
CA ARG A 134 15.96 -11.31 7.41
C ARG A 134 15.69 -10.51 6.16
N THR A 135 15.24 -11.14 5.09
CA THR A 135 14.84 -10.41 3.87
C THR A 135 13.71 -9.45 4.15
N ILE A 136 12.71 -9.85 4.95
CA ILE A 136 11.55 -9.01 5.28
C ILE A 136 11.90 -7.98 6.36
N LEU A 137 12.45 -8.45 7.50
CA LEU A 137 12.53 -7.66 8.74
C LEU A 137 13.93 -7.14 9.08
N ASP A 138 14.95 -7.49 8.29
CA ASP A 138 16.37 -7.27 8.59
C ASP A 138 16.86 -8.07 9.84
N THR A 139 15.99 -8.89 10.44
CA THR A 139 16.28 -9.74 11.60
C THR A 139 15.62 -11.09 11.48
N GLY A 140 16.13 -12.09 12.20
CA GLY A 140 15.50 -13.40 12.30
C GLY A 140 14.28 -13.40 13.24
N GLY A 141 13.56 -14.51 13.24
CA GLY A 141 12.44 -14.76 14.16
C GLY A 141 11.14 -15.13 13.46
N GLY A 142 10.94 -14.75 12.19
CA GLY A 142 9.76 -15.11 11.41
C GLY A 142 9.61 -16.62 11.23
N GLU A 143 10.72 -17.36 11.17
CA GLU A 143 10.76 -18.82 11.09
C GLU A 143 10.26 -19.53 12.37
N LYS A 144 10.24 -18.82 13.50
CA LYS A 144 9.82 -19.33 14.82
C LYS A 144 8.34 -19.11 15.10
N LEU A 145 7.64 -18.41 14.23
CA LEU A 145 6.21 -18.15 14.36
C LEU A 145 5.40 -19.45 14.19
N ILE A 146 4.27 -19.54 14.87
CA ILE A 146 3.42 -20.74 14.86
C ILE A 146 2.48 -20.78 13.63
N GLY A 147 2.24 -19.66 12.98
CA GLY A 147 1.27 -19.55 11.88
C GLY A 147 -0.11 -19.10 12.38
N ARG A 148 -1.14 -19.20 11.54
CA ARG A 148 -2.52 -18.82 11.87
C ARG A 148 -2.67 -17.39 12.40
N GLY A 149 -1.96 -16.43 11.77
CA GLY A 149 -2.00 -15.04 12.17
C GLY A 149 -0.95 -14.63 13.20
N ASP A 150 -0.13 -15.55 13.71
CA ASP A 150 1.05 -15.19 14.51
C ASP A 150 2.06 -14.46 13.62
N MET A 151 2.44 -13.24 14.00
CA MET A 151 3.24 -12.35 13.16
C MET A 151 4.28 -11.56 13.96
N LEU A 152 5.30 -11.09 13.25
CA LEU A 152 6.20 -10.05 13.71
C LEU A 152 5.87 -8.76 12.98
N PHE A 153 5.49 -7.73 13.72
CA PHE A 153 5.20 -6.40 13.21
C PHE A 153 6.35 -5.45 13.54
N SER A 154 6.93 -4.86 12.51
CA SER A 154 8.01 -3.87 12.60
C SER A 154 7.49 -2.52 12.09
N PRO A 155 6.85 -1.71 12.95
CA PRO A 155 6.42 -0.36 12.56
C PRO A 155 7.60 0.58 12.44
N TYR A 156 7.45 1.62 11.61
CA TYR A 156 8.45 2.67 11.48
C TYR A 156 8.75 3.32 12.84
N GLY A 157 10.04 3.51 13.13
CA GLY A 157 10.49 4.19 14.36
C GLY A 157 10.61 3.29 15.59
N ILE A 158 10.23 2.01 15.52
CA ILE A 158 10.43 1.03 16.60
C ILE A 158 11.60 0.09 16.24
N PRO A 159 12.66 0.04 17.04
CA PRO A 159 13.89 -0.67 16.68
C PRO A 159 13.78 -2.20 16.71
N LYS A 160 12.78 -2.76 17.40
CA LYS A 160 12.58 -4.22 17.50
C LYS A 160 11.16 -4.59 17.05
N PRO A 161 11.02 -5.63 16.23
CA PRO A 161 9.70 -6.14 15.88
C PRO A 161 8.89 -6.56 17.11
N LEU A 162 7.61 -6.27 17.08
CA LEU A 162 6.63 -6.67 18.08
C LEU A 162 5.97 -7.97 17.62
N ARG A 163 5.85 -8.95 18.51
CA ARG A 163 5.07 -10.15 18.22
C ARG A 163 3.60 -9.87 18.46
N VAL A 164 2.78 -10.10 17.45
CA VAL A 164 1.36 -9.81 17.47
C VAL A 164 0.59 -11.04 16.98
N GLN A 165 -0.56 -11.31 17.59
CA GLN A 165 -1.48 -12.34 17.13
C GLN A 165 -2.60 -11.71 16.35
N GLY A 166 -2.61 -11.94 15.02
CA GLY A 166 -3.73 -11.61 14.14
C GLY A 166 -4.87 -12.62 14.27
N ALA A 167 -6.09 -12.20 13.95
CA ALA A 167 -7.20 -13.12 13.82
C ALA A 167 -6.95 -14.09 12.66
N PHE A 168 -7.29 -15.35 12.85
CA PHE A 168 -7.33 -16.31 11.74
C PHE A 168 -8.63 -16.10 10.96
N VAL A 169 -8.49 -15.80 9.66
CA VAL A 169 -9.62 -15.64 8.74
C VAL A 169 -9.70 -16.90 7.87
N SER A 170 -10.79 -17.64 7.97
CA SER A 170 -11.06 -18.80 7.13
C SER A 170 -11.74 -18.40 5.82
N ASP A 171 -11.71 -19.28 4.80
CA ASP A 171 -12.40 -19.06 3.53
C ASP A 171 -13.89 -18.84 3.74
N LEU A 172 -14.53 -19.57 4.68
CA LEU A 172 -15.93 -19.37 5.04
C LEU A 172 -16.20 -17.97 5.62
N SER A 173 -15.28 -17.43 6.40
CA SER A 173 -15.41 -16.07 6.93
C SER A 173 -15.36 -15.03 5.81
N LEU A 174 -14.50 -15.24 4.79
CA LEU A 174 -14.42 -14.37 3.62
C LEU A 174 -15.71 -14.39 2.79
N ILE A 175 -16.31 -15.57 2.58
CA ILE A 175 -17.57 -15.71 1.85
C ILE A 175 -18.68 -14.93 2.56
N HIS A 176 -18.82 -15.05 3.89
CA HIS A 176 -19.82 -14.30 4.67
C HIS A 176 -19.63 -12.79 4.66
N ILE A 177 -18.38 -12.31 4.49
CA ILE A 177 -18.11 -10.87 4.38
C ILE A 177 -18.42 -10.34 2.98
N SER A 178 -18.14 -11.14 1.95
CA SER A 178 -18.30 -10.73 0.55
C SER A 178 -19.73 -10.90 0.02
N GLU A 179 -20.52 -11.79 0.61
CA GLU A 179 -21.93 -12.03 0.29
C GLU A 179 -22.82 -11.74 1.51
N PRO A 180 -23.05 -10.48 1.85
CA PRO A 180 -23.99 -10.16 2.90
C PRO A 180 -25.41 -10.60 2.46
N THR A 181 -25.97 -11.54 3.21
CA THR A 181 -27.37 -11.99 3.07
C THR A 181 -28.35 -10.84 3.35
#